data_c1885c3728f5efc7ab9a22ee0df17411
#
_entry.id   c1885c3728f5efc7ab9a22ee0df17411
#
_cell.length_a   1.000
_cell.length_b   1.000
_cell.length_c   1.000
_cell.angle_alpha   90.00
_cell.angle_beta   90.00
_cell.angle_gamma   90.00
#
_symmetry.space_group_name_H-M   'P 1'
#
loop_
_entity.id
_entity.type
_entity.pdbx_description
1 polymer ?
#
loop_
_entity_poly.entity_id
_entity_poly.type
_entity_poly.pdbx_seq_one_letter_code
_entity_poly.pdbx_strand_id
1 'polypeptide(L)'
;LLVVYPLDFARTRLAMDVGSGGEREFKGTVDTILKTAKTSGWTKGGVYNGFSISCVGIIIYRGAYFGLYDSFSPMIKKAGGGFAGKFLLGYGVTTVAGLAAYPIDTVRRRMMMQSGSAAQGVRYTSSMHAFGYIMKNEGVSAFFRGAGSNILRGLGGTLVLVGFDYFKEAYITFKYGKQE
;
A
#
# COMPACT_ATOMS: atom_id res chain seq x y z
N LEU A 1 -4.69 -6.68 11.05
CA LEU A 1 -4.86 -7.00 9.64
C LEU A 1 -6.15 -7.77 9.38
N LEU A 2 -6.43 -8.81 10.16
CA LEU A 2 -7.55 -9.73 9.95
C LEU A 2 -8.90 -8.99 9.88
N VAL A 3 -9.17 -8.06 10.78
CA VAL A 3 -10.42 -7.29 10.83
C VAL A 3 -10.52 -6.25 9.70
N VAL A 4 -9.38 -5.66 9.30
CA VAL A 4 -9.36 -4.58 8.30
C VAL A 4 -9.29 -5.12 6.87
N TYR A 5 -8.85 -6.36 6.70
CA TYR A 5 -8.62 -6.96 5.39
C TYR A 5 -9.83 -6.95 4.44
N PRO A 6 -11.06 -7.26 4.90
CA PRO A 6 -12.25 -7.17 4.05
C PRO A 6 -12.47 -5.77 3.47
N LEU A 7 -12.11 -4.74 4.24
CA LEU A 7 -12.23 -3.35 3.81
C LEU A 7 -11.18 -3.00 2.74
N ASP A 8 -9.95 -3.45 2.93
CA ASP A 8 -8.85 -3.28 1.95
C ASP A 8 -9.17 -4.02 0.64
N PHE A 9 -9.70 -5.23 0.75
CA PHE A 9 -10.18 -6.01 -0.38
C PHE A 9 -11.27 -5.26 -1.16
N ALA A 10 -12.31 -4.78 -0.46
CA ALA A 10 -13.42 -4.08 -1.08
C ALA A 10 -12.98 -2.77 -1.77
N ARG A 11 -12.09 -1.99 -1.15
CA ARG A 11 -11.52 -0.78 -1.76
C ARG A 11 -10.75 -1.08 -3.05
N THR A 12 -9.93 -2.12 -3.03
CA THR A 12 -9.14 -2.51 -4.21
C THR A 12 -10.06 -2.94 -5.35
N ARG A 13 -11.10 -3.70 -5.04
CA ARG A 13 -12.09 -4.18 -5.98
C ARG A 13 -12.92 -3.05 -6.59
N LEU A 14 -13.41 -2.15 -5.72
CA LEU A 14 -14.22 -1.00 -6.13
C LEU A 14 -13.43 -0.02 -7.01
N ALA A 15 -12.14 0.18 -6.71
CA ALA A 15 -11.27 1.02 -7.52
C ALA A 15 -11.09 0.47 -8.94
N MET A 16 -11.07 -0.84 -9.11
CA MET A 16 -11.01 -1.51 -10.41
C MET A 16 -12.32 -1.40 -11.18
N ASP A 17 -13.46 -1.58 -10.48
CA ASP A 17 -14.79 -1.49 -11.05
C ASP A 17 -15.04 -0.09 -11.65
N VAL A 18 -14.63 0.97 -10.93
CA VAL A 18 -14.70 2.35 -11.42
C VAL A 18 -13.75 2.61 -12.59
N GLY A 19 -12.58 1.96 -12.61
CA GLY A 19 -11.56 2.14 -13.65
C GLY A 19 -11.86 1.42 -14.97
N SER A 20 -12.78 0.45 -14.98
CA SER A 20 -13.08 -0.38 -16.17
C SER A 20 -13.96 0.32 -17.21
N GLY A 21 -14.57 1.48 -16.89
CA GLY A 21 -15.40 2.25 -17.81
C GLY A 21 -16.72 1.60 -18.21
N GLY A 22 -17.08 0.46 -17.62
CA GLY A 22 -18.33 -0.27 -17.84
C GLY A 22 -19.40 0.04 -16.79
N GLU A 23 -20.50 -0.71 -16.82
CA GLU A 23 -21.50 -0.66 -15.76
C GLU A 23 -20.92 -1.09 -14.42
N ARG A 24 -21.19 -0.34 -13.36
CA ARG A 24 -20.68 -0.64 -12.02
C ARG A 24 -21.26 -1.95 -11.49
N GLU A 25 -20.40 -2.93 -11.26
CA GLU A 25 -20.79 -4.21 -10.65
C GLU A 25 -21.18 -4.02 -9.17
N PHE A 26 -20.53 -3.06 -8.48
CA PHE A 26 -20.71 -2.84 -7.05
C PHE A 26 -21.19 -1.42 -6.73
N LYS A 27 -22.23 -1.32 -5.90
CA LYS A 27 -22.79 -0.05 -5.43
C LYS A 27 -21.97 0.63 -4.33
N GLY A 28 -21.09 -0.12 -3.66
CA GLY A 28 -20.25 0.40 -2.57
C GLY A 28 -19.48 -0.70 -1.84
N THR A 29 -18.70 -0.30 -0.83
CA THR A 29 -17.79 -1.18 -0.08
C THR A 29 -18.51 -2.37 0.56
N VAL A 30 -19.66 -2.13 1.20
CA VAL A 30 -20.43 -3.19 1.86
C VAL A 30 -21.03 -4.15 0.85
N ASP A 31 -21.56 -3.63 -0.26
CA ASP A 31 -22.12 -4.44 -1.35
C ASP A 31 -21.05 -5.34 -1.98
N THR A 32 -19.82 -4.82 -2.17
CA THR A 32 -18.67 -5.58 -2.67
C THR A 32 -18.35 -6.77 -1.75
N ILE A 33 -18.30 -6.55 -0.44
CA ILE A 33 -18.01 -7.60 0.54
C ILE A 33 -19.11 -8.66 0.51
N LEU A 34 -20.37 -8.24 0.59
CA LEU A 34 -21.51 -9.15 0.65
C LEU A 34 -21.69 -9.96 -0.64
N LYS A 35 -21.58 -9.32 -1.80
CA LYS A 35 -21.67 -10.01 -3.09
C LYS A 35 -20.53 -11.01 -3.27
N THR A 36 -19.29 -10.60 -2.96
CA THR A 36 -18.14 -11.50 -3.06
C THR A 36 -18.24 -12.66 -2.06
N ALA A 37 -18.67 -12.40 -0.83
CA ALA A 37 -18.88 -13.44 0.17
C ALA A 37 -19.95 -14.46 -0.26
N LYS A 38 -21.02 -14.00 -0.91
CA LYS A 38 -22.07 -14.89 -1.45
C LYS A 38 -21.60 -15.71 -2.65
N THR A 39 -20.80 -15.11 -3.54
CA THR A 39 -20.39 -15.75 -4.81
C THR A 39 -19.18 -16.65 -4.63
N SER A 40 -18.16 -16.21 -3.88
CA SER A 40 -16.86 -16.88 -3.75
C SER A 40 -16.52 -17.29 -2.32
N GLY A 41 -17.39 -17.00 -1.35
CA GLY A 41 -17.18 -17.30 0.07
C GLY A 41 -16.24 -16.33 0.78
N TRP A 42 -15.95 -16.64 2.05
CA TRP A 42 -15.08 -15.80 2.90
C TRP A 42 -13.59 -16.16 2.79
N THR A 43 -13.28 -17.42 2.50
CA THR A 43 -11.92 -17.97 2.57
C THR A 43 -11.17 -17.94 1.24
N LYS A 44 -10.68 -19.10 0.78
CA LYS A 44 -9.88 -19.21 -0.45
C LYS A 44 -10.70 -18.82 -1.69
N GLY A 45 -10.22 -17.82 -2.44
CA GLY A 45 -10.91 -17.29 -3.62
C GLY A 45 -11.96 -16.22 -3.35
N GLY A 46 -12.34 -16.00 -2.09
CA GLY A 46 -13.31 -15.00 -1.66
C GLY A 46 -12.68 -13.73 -1.09
N VAL A 47 -13.31 -13.18 -0.05
CA VAL A 47 -12.94 -11.89 0.57
C VAL A 47 -11.52 -11.90 1.16
N TYR A 48 -11.05 -13.05 1.68
CA TYR A 48 -9.68 -13.20 2.23
C TYR A 48 -8.65 -13.70 1.21
N ASN A 49 -8.97 -13.61 -0.08
CA ASN A 49 -8.01 -14.00 -1.11
C ASN A 49 -6.79 -13.06 -1.09
N GLY A 50 -5.58 -13.63 -1.02
CA GLY A 50 -4.33 -12.88 -0.89
C GLY A 50 -3.96 -12.45 0.54
N PHE A 51 -4.71 -12.87 1.57
CA PHE A 51 -4.41 -12.54 2.97
C PHE A 51 -3.02 -13.01 3.41
N SER A 52 -2.67 -14.26 3.12
CA SER A 52 -1.38 -14.83 3.51
C SER A 52 -0.20 -14.04 2.93
N ILE A 53 -0.26 -13.69 1.64
CA ILE A 53 0.81 -12.92 1.01
C ILE A 53 0.84 -11.48 1.54
N SER A 54 -0.29 -10.94 1.96
CA SER A 54 -0.37 -9.63 2.62
C SER A 54 0.37 -9.62 3.96
N CYS A 55 0.26 -10.70 4.75
CA CYS A 55 1.01 -10.85 5.99
C CYS A 55 2.52 -10.83 5.72
N VAL A 56 2.98 -11.60 4.72
CA VAL A 56 4.39 -11.62 4.31
C VAL A 56 4.85 -10.23 3.85
N GLY A 57 4.06 -9.53 3.04
CA GLY A 57 4.36 -8.18 2.56
C GLY A 57 4.54 -7.18 3.71
N ILE A 58 3.66 -7.23 4.71
CA ILE A 58 3.78 -6.36 5.90
C ILE A 58 5.03 -6.67 6.71
N ILE A 59 5.38 -7.94 6.90
CA ILE A 59 6.59 -8.34 7.62
C ILE A 59 7.83 -7.79 6.91
N ILE A 60 7.92 -7.95 5.59
CA ILE A 60 9.05 -7.44 4.80
C ILE A 60 9.10 -5.91 4.84
N TYR A 61 7.96 -5.24 4.65
CA TYR A 61 7.89 -3.78 4.72
C TYR A 61 8.33 -3.25 6.08
N ARG A 62 7.80 -3.83 7.17
CA ARG A 62 8.15 -3.41 8.53
C ARG A 62 9.60 -3.71 8.89
N GLY A 63 10.10 -4.90 8.52
CA GLY A 63 11.50 -5.26 8.72
C GLY A 63 12.44 -4.33 7.98
N ALA A 64 12.20 -4.03 6.72
CA ALA A 64 12.98 -3.08 5.95
C ALA A 64 12.88 -1.66 6.53
N TYR A 65 11.67 -1.21 6.89
CA TYR A 65 11.45 0.12 7.46
C TYR A 65 12.20 0.31 8.76
N PHE A 66 12.03 -0.56 9.75
CA PHE A 66 12.70 -0.43 11.03
C PHE A 66 14.21 -0.63 10.92
N GLY A 67 14.65 -1.64 10.14
CA GLY A 67 16.08 -1.89 9.94
C GLY A 67 16.80 -0.70 9.30
N LEU A 68 16.23 -0.10 8.27
CA LEU A 68 16.81 1.08 7.63
C LEU A 68 16.72 2.31 8.54
N TYR A 69 15.56 2.54 9.18
CA TYR A 69 15.37 3.70 10.02
C TYR A 69 16.32 3.71 11.22
N ASP A 70 16.47 2.59 11.91
CA ASP A 70 17.36 2.46 13.07
C ASP A 70 18.84 2.57 12.66
N SER A 71 19.20 2.08 11.47
CA SER A 71 20.58 2.19 10.95
C SER A 71 20.96 3.63 10.59
N PHE A 72 20.06 4.38 9.95
CA PHE A 72 20.38 5.73 9.46
C PHE A 72 20.02 6.86 10.43
N SER A 73 19.10 6.64 11.37
CA SER A 73 18.69 7.66 12.35
C SER A 73 19.85 8.21 13.19
N PRO A 74 20.80 7.39 13.70
CA PRO A 74 21.95 7.89 14.44
C PRO A 74 22.91 8.76 13.59
N MET A 75 23.06 8.44 12.31
CA MET A 75 23.91 9.21 11.39
C MET A 75 23.38 10.63 11.20
N ILE A 76 22.06 10.76 11.02
CA ILE A 76 21.43 12.07 10.81
C ILE A 76 21.42 12.90 12.09
N LYS A 77 21.28 12.27 13.25
CA LYS A 77 21.39 12.96 14.54
C LYS A 77 22.80 13.52 14.74
N LYS A 78 23.85 12.75 14.42
CA LYS A 78 25.26 13.18 14.49
C LYS A 78 25.60 14.30 13.50
N ALA A 79 25.01 14.26 12.30
CA ALA A 79 25.21 15.28 11.27
C ALA A 79 24.47 16.61 11.53
N GLY A 80 23.86 16.79 12.69
CA GLY A 80 23.07 17.99 13.02
C GLY A 80 21.83 18.15 12.14
N GLY A 81 21.32 17.03 11.58
CA GLY A 81 20.15 17.01 10.70
C GLY A 81 18.91 17.48 11.46
N GLY A 82 18.55 18.74 11.26
CA GLY A 82 17.32 19.32 11.78
C GLY A 82 16.08 18.62 11.22
N PHE A 83 14.97 19.32 11.20
CA PHE A 83 13.69 18.79 10.68
C PHE A 83 13.79 18.23 9.26
N ALA A 84 14.48 18.93 8.35
CA ALA A 84 14.68 18.50 6.97
C ALA A 84 15.42 17.15 6.85
N GLY A 85 16.45 16.93 7.65
CA GLY A 85 17.20 15.67 7.66
C GLY A 85 16.35 14.49 8.14
N LYS A 86 15.56 14.67 9.19
CA LYS A 86 14.61 13.63 9.68
C LYS A 86 13.53 13.32 8.65
N PHE A 87 13.04 14.36 7.97
CA PHE A 87 12.05 14.22 6.91
C PHE A 87 12.58 13.42 5.72
N LEU A 88 13.74 13.80 5.20
CA LEU A 88 14.39 13.10 4.07
C LEU A 88 14.71 11.65 4.44
N LEU A 89 15.16 11.39 5.66
CA LEU A 89 15.36 10.04 6.15
C LEU A 89 14.05 9.24 6.13
N GLY A 90 13.01 9.76 6.77
CA GLY A 90 11.71 9.08 6.86
C GLY A 90 11.14 8.78 5.49
N TYR A 91 11.17 9.75 4.58
CA TYR A 91 10.72 9.57 3.20
C TYR A 91 11.57 8.56 2.42
N GLY A 92 12.90 8.66 2.50
CA GLY A 92 13.82 7.73 1.84
C GLY A 92 13.64 6.30 2.33
N VAL A 93 13.60 6.09 3.64
CA VAL A 93 13.37 4.78 4.26
C VAL A 93 12.02 4.20 3.84
N THR A 94 10.95 4.99 3.88
CA THR A 94 9.61 4.57 3.47
C THR A 94 9.58 4.16 2.00
N THR A 95 10.25 4.92 1.13
CA THR A 95 10.32 4.63 -0.31
C THR A 95 11.10 3.34 -0.57
N VAL A 96 12.26 3.15 0.04
CA VAL A 96 13.07 1.93 -0.13
C VAL A 96 12.34 0.70 0.43
N ALA A 97 11.77 0.80 1.63
CA ALA A 97 10.98 -0.27 2.23
C ALA A 97 9.75 -0.63 1.37
N GLY A 98 9.09 0.39 0.80
CA GLY A 98 7.98 0.22 -0.13
C GLY A 98 8.40 -0.48 -1.41
N LEU A 99 9.54 -0.12 -2.00
CA LEU A 99 10.07 -0.78 -3.20
C LEU A 99 10.47 -2.22 -2.93
N ALA A 100 11.05 -2.53 -1.77
CA ALA A 100 11.40 -3.89 -1.37
C ALA A 100 10.15 -4.80 -1.22
N ALA A 101 9.06 -4.26 -0.69
CA ALA A 101 7.79 -4.98 -0.54
C ALA A 101 6.93 -4.98 -1.82
N TYR A 102 7.27 -4.15 -2.81
CA TYR A 102 6.42 -3.91 -3.99
C TYR A 102 6.10 -5.16 -4.82
N PRO A 103 7.04 -6.09 -5.07
CA PRO A 103 6.73 -7.34 -5.78
C PRO A 103 5.61 -8.14 -5.10
N ILE A 104 5.60 -8.16 -3.78
CA ILE A 104 4.60 -8.87 -2.98
C ILE A 104 3.26 -8.16 -3.03
N ASP A 105 3.26 -6.82 -2.97
CA ASP A 105 2.05 -6.01 -3.11
C ASP A 105 1.41 -6.18 -4.49
N THR A 106 2.20 -6.31 -5.55
CA THR A 106 1.69 -6.57 -6.89
C THR A 106 0.99 -7.92 -6.98
N VAL A 107 1.58 -8.98 -6.43
CA VAL A 107 0.96 -10.31 -6.38
C VAL A 107 -0.32 -10.27 -5.54
N ARG A 108 -0.30 -9.62 -4.38
CA ARG A 108 -1.47 -9.43 -3.52
C ARG A 108 -2.63 -8.80 -4.28
N ARG A 109 -2.39 -7.66 -4.97
CA ARG A 109 -3.41 -6.95 -5.74
C ARG A 109 -4.00 -7.83 -6.84
N ARG A 110 -3.16 -8.56 -7.59
CA ARG A 110 -3.64 -9.49 -8.62
C ARG A 110 -4.48 -10.62 -8.07
N MET A 111 -4.13 -11.15 -6.90
CA MET A 111 -4.95 -12.16 -6.23
C MET A 111 -6.29 -11.61 -5.75
N MET A 112 -6.32 -10.38 -5.24
CA MET A 112 -7.59 -9.73 -4.88
C MET A 112 -8.49 -9.51 -6.09
N MET A 113 -7.92 -9.17 -7.25
CA MET A 113 -8.65 -8.90 -8.49
C MET A 113 -9.29 -10.14 -9.10
N GLN A 114 -8.76 -11.34 -8.86
CA GLN A 114 -9.35 -12.58 -9.42
C GLN A 114 -10.55 -13.11 -8.62
N SER A 115 -10.90 -12.51 -7.48
CA SER A 115 -12.06 -12.92 -6.67
C SER A 115 -13.34 -12.32 -7.24
N GLY A 116 -14.41 -13.14 -7.39
CA GLY A 116 -15.71 -12.72 -7.89
C GLY A 116 -15.94 -13.01 -9.37
N SER A 117 -17.10 -12.56 -9.89
CA SER A 117 -17.58 -12.87 -11.25
C SER A 117 -16.82 -12.17 -12.37
N ALA A 118 -16.19 -11.03 -12.09
CA ALA A 118 -15.44 -10.24 -13.07
C ALA A 118 -13.98 -10.69 -13.27
N ALA A 119 -13.63 -11.92 -12.88
CA ALA A 119 -12.30 -12.49 -13.10
C ALA A 119 -12.04 -12.71 -14.60
N GLN A 120 -11.74 -11.64 -15.33
CA GLN A 120 -11.23 -11.70 -16.69
C GLN A 120 -9.72 -11.99 -16.63
N GLY A 121 -9.29 -13.18 -16.99
CA GLY A 121 -7.87 -13.52 -17.10
C GLY A 121 -7.45 -14.81 -16.40
N VAL A 122 -6.15 -14.93 -16.17
CA VAL A 122 -5.53 -16.13 -15.58
C VAL A 122 -5.92 -16.29 -14.12
N ARG A 123 -6.52 -17.42 -13.76
CA ARG A 123 -6.79 -17.79 -12.37
C ARG A 123 -5.53 -18.32 -11.70
N TYR A 124 -5.07 -17.61 -10.68
CA TYR A 124 -3.94 -18.06 -9.86
C TYR A 124 -4.43 -18.98 -8.74
N THR A 125 -3.88 -20.18 -8.67
CA THR A 125 -4.25 -21.17 -7.65
C THR A 125 -3.64 -20.83 -6.28
N SER A 126 -2.48 -20.18 -6.28
CA SER A 126 -1.77 -19.76 -5.07
C SER A 126 -0.93 -18.51 -5.31
N SER A 127 -0.46 -17.89 -4.22
CA SER A 127 0.43 -16.72 -4.30
C SER A 127 1.75 -17.06 -5.00
N MET A 128 2.30 -18.25 -4.77
CA MET A 128 3.52 -18.71 -5.44
C MET A 128 3.31 -18.96 -6.94
N HIS A 129 2.15 -19.53 -7.30
CA HIS A 129 1.78 -19.69 -8.71
C HIS A 129 1.62 -18.33 -9.40
N ALA A 130 0.99 -17.35 -8.73
CA ALA A 130 0.87 -16.01 -9.26
C ALA A 130 2.24 -15.33 -9.45
N PHE A 131 3.14 -15.46 -8.46
CA PHE A 131 4.50 -14.93 -8.54
C PHE A 131 5.27 -15.55 -9.73
N GLY A 132 5.29 -16.88 -9.82
CA GLY A 132 5.97 -17.60 -10.91
C GLY A 132 5.40 -17.29 -12.28
N TYR A 133 4.07 -17.18 -12.40
CA TYR A 133 3.40 -16.83 -13.65
C TYR A 133 3.77 -15.42 -14.14
N ILE A 134 3.75 -14.43 -13.23
CA ILE A 134 4.13 -13.05 -13.57
C ILE A 134 5.59 -12.99 -13.99
N MET A 135 6.48 -13.64 -13.23
CA MET A 135 7.91 -13.67 -13.56
C MET A 135 8.19 -14.26 -14.93
N LYS A 136 7.53 -15.38 -15.27
CA LYS A 136 7.76 -16.12 -16.50
C LYS A 136 7.14 -15.46 -17.75
N ASN A 137 5.94 -14.89 -17.61
CA ASN A 137 5.17 -14.39 -18.76
C ASN A 137 5.26 -12.89 -18.96
N GLU A 138 5.45 -12.11 -17.89
CA GLU A 138 5.44 -10.65 -17.96
C GLU A 138 6.80 -10.03 -17.58
N GLY A 139 7.69 -10.82 -16.97
CA GLY A 139 9.01 -10.39 -16.56
C GLY A 139 9.04 -9.62 -15.23
N VAL A 140 10.27 -9.35 -14.74
CA VAL A 140 10.49 -8.70 -13.44
C VAL A 140 9.92 -7.27 -13.39
N SER A 141 9.95 -6.54 -14.51
CA SER A 141 9.43 -5.18 -14.59
C SER A 141 7.94 -5.07 -14.26
N ALA A 142 7.17 -6.13 -14.51
CA ALA A 142 5.74 -6.16 -14.20
C ALA A 142 5.43 -6.05 -12.70
N PHE A 143 6.34 -6.52 -11.85
CA PHE A 143 6.18 -6.38 -10.40
C PHE A 143 6.24 -4.92 -9.94
N PHE A 144 6.94 -4.05 -10.66
CA PHE A 144 7.13 -2.64 -10.31
C PHE A 144 6.20 -1.68 -11.08
N ARG A 145 5.24 -2.21 -11.86
CA ARG A 145 4.23 -1.38 -12.53
C ARG A 145 3.39 -0.62 -11.52
N GLY A 146 3.47 0.71 -11.60
CA GLY A 146 2.79 1.62 -10.67
C GLY A 146 3.62 2.04 -9.45
N ALA A 147 4.88 1.61 -9.32
CA ALA A 147 5.76 2.05 -8.24
C ALA A 147 5.94 3.58 -8.24
N GLY A 148 6.07 4.21 -9.43
CA GLY A 148 6.15 5.65 -9.57
C GLY A 148 4.94 6.39 -9.00
N SER A 149 3.73 5.94 -9.29
CA SER A 149 2.50 6.51 -8.73
C SER A 149 2.44 6.36 -7.20
N ASN A 150 2.96 5.26 -6.66
CA ASN A 150 2.99 5.05 -5.23
C ASN A 150 4.00 5.98 -4.53
N ILE A 151 5.15 6.22 -5.15
CA ILE A 151 6.16 7.19 -4.69
C ILE A 151 5.58 8.61 -4.71
N LEU A 152 4.94 9.02 -5.80
CA LEU A 152 4.29 10.33 -5.89
C LEU A 152 3.18 10.52 -4.84
N ARG A 153 2.38 9.49 -4.60
CA ARG A 153 1.38 9.51 -3.53
C ARG A 153 2.02 9.67 -2.14
N GLY A 154 3.15 9.01 -1.91
CA GLY A 154 3.93 9.15 -0.68
C GLY A 154 4.42 10.58 -0.47
N LEU A 155 4.94 11.23 -1.52
CA LEU A 155 5.32 12.65 -1.50
C LEU A 155 4.15 13.55 -1.10
N GLY A 156 2.99 13.38 -1.72
CA GLY A 156 1.78 14.14 -1.39
C GLY A 156 1.38 14.02 0.07
N GLY A 157 1.35 12.79 0.61
CA GLY A 157 1.04 12.56 2.03
C GLY A 157 2.04 13.23 2.97
N THR A 158 3.31 13.18 2.63
CA THR A 158 4.38 13.78 3.42
C THR A 158 4.32 15.32 3.36
N LEU A 159 4.04 15.90 2.20
CA LEU A 159 3.86 17.35 2.04
C LEU A 159 2.68 17.87 2.87
N VAL A 160 1.57 17.12 2.95
CA VAL A 160 0.41 17.49 3.79
C VAL A 160 0.80 17.50 5.27
N LEU A 161 1.53 16.49 5.75
CA LEU A 161 1.98 16.45 7.16
C LEU A 161 2.91 17.62 7.50
N VAL A 162 3.89 17.88 6.63
CA VAL A 162 4.82 19.01 6.80
C VAL A 162 4.09 20.34 6.75
N GLY A 163 3.19 20.49 5.79
CA GLY A 163 2.36 21.69 5.69
C GLY A 163 1.54 21.92 6.96
N PHE A 164 0.93 20.86 7.49
CA PHE A 164 0.18 20.93 8.74
C PHE A 164 1.06 21.37 9.92
N ASP A 165 2.25 20.80 10.08
CA ASP A 165 3.17 21.17 11.16
C ASP A 165 3.61 22.63 11.03
N TYR A 166 3.91 23.08 9.80
CA TYR A 166 4.27 24.47 9.55
C TYR A 166 3.12 25.44 9.87
N PHE A 167 1.90 25.15 9.45
CA PHE A 167 0.72 25.95 9.78
C PHE A 167 0.42 25.96 11.28
N LYS A 168 0.58 24.84 11.95
CA LYS A 168 0.41 24.72 13.39
C LYS A 168 1.43 25.59 14.13
N GLU A 169 2.69 25.54 13.75
CA GLU A 169 3.77 26.34 14.35
C GLU A 169 3.55 27.84 14.12
N ALA A 170 3.18 28.23 12.90
CA ALA A 170 2.82 29.60 12.56
C ALA A 170 1.61 30.08 13.38
N TYR A 171 0.57 29.27 13.54
CA TYR A 171 -0.60 29.61 14.33
C TYR A 171 -0.27 29.77 15.82
N ILE A 172 0.55 28.89 16.40
CA ILE A 172 0.98 28.96 17.78
C ILE A 172 1.80 30.23 18.01
N THR A 173 2.75 30.54 17.13
CA THR A 173 3.58 31.74 17.18
C THR A 173 2.73 33.02 17.09
N PHE A 174 1.72 33.03 16.23
CA PHE A 174 0.80 34.16 16.09
C PHE A 174 -0.08 34.36 17.31
N LYS A 175 -0.59 33.29 17.92
CA LYS A 175 -1.55 33.36 19.02
C LYS A 175 -0.89 33.53 20.40
N TYR A 176 0.26 32.95 20.63
CA TYR A 176 0.91 32.88 21.92
C TYR A 176 2.25 33.62 22.00
N GLY A 177 2.72 34.22 20.90
CA GLY A 177 4.06 34.82 20.82
C GLY A 177 5.15 33.75 20.73
N LYS A 178 6.36 34.17 20.32
CA LYS A 178 7.54 33.29 20.35
C LYS A 178 7.82 32.92 21.80
N GLN A 179 7.60 31.71 22.22
CA GLN A 179 8.19 31.19 23.44
C GLN A 179 9.66 30.94 23.14
N GLU A 180 10.54 31.74 23.73
CA GLU A 180 11.99 31.52 23.75
C GLU A 180 12.34 30.25 24.50
#